data_894c109f1aac70b836db064b87aecb3b
#
_entry.id   894c109f1aac70b836db064b87aecb3b
#
_cell.length_a   1.000
_cell.length_b   1.000
_cell.length_c   1.000
_cell.angle_alpha   90.00
_cell.angle_beta   90.00
_cell.angle_gamma   90.00
#
_symmetry.space_group_name_H-M   'P 1'
#
loop_
_entity.id
_entity.type
_entity.pdbx_description
1 polymer ?
#
loop_
_entity_poly.entity_id
_entity_poly.type
_entity_poly.pdbx_seq_one_letter_code
_entity_poly.pdbx_strand_id
1 'polypeptide(L)'
;MTNGSGASQQRPARGPGNRRSQPQPRDKRHNEKSTHRDQRNDRGPREPSQPRGPRIPDGVDPAELDPSVINELRTLPEDMRDRVGCLLVAAEWALEDDEAESALEFTKEAKRLAGRVASVREAHGITSYRNARYADALSEFRAVRRMTGDDSFIPMVADCERGLGRPERALDVLKGFRPSDPAVKIEAIIVGAGARGDAGQHAAALVMLVFAMATSVLMAQ
;
A
#
# COMPACT_ATOMS: atom_id res chain seq x y z
N MET A 1 26.75 17.23 -58.11
CA MET A 1 26.66 15.94 -58.83
C MET A 1 25.76 15.06 -58.01
N THR A 2 24.63 14.95 -58.52
CA THR A 2 23.72 13.85 -58.88
C THR A 2 23.00 13.25 -57.67
N ASN A 3 21.70 13.57 -57.58
CA ASN A 3 20.54 12.77 -58.06
C ASN A 3 20.34 11.51 -57.20
N GLY A 4 19.20 11.15 -56.76
CA GLY A 4 17.84 11.36 -57.17
C GLY A 4 16.88 10.49 -56.40
N SER A 5 15.62 10.84 -56.59
CA SER A 5 14.39 10.03 -56.70
C SER A 5 13.91 9.33 -55.43
N GLY A 6 12.78 9.58 -54.82
CA GLY A 6 11.47 9.82 -55.47
C GLY A 6 10.71 8.51 -55.66
N ALA A 7 9.81 8.15 -54.68
CA ALA A 7 8.73 7.22 -54.99
C ALA A 7 7.52 7.50 -54.12
N SER A 8 6.61 8.25 -54.69
CA SER A 8 5.21 8.37 -54.27
C SER A 8 4.50 7.06 -54.55
N GLN A 9 3.78 6.48 -53.59
CA GLN A 9 2.80 5.43 -53.87
C GLN A 9 1.40 5.90 -53.51
N GLN A 10 0.59 5.91 -54.55
CA GLN A 10 -0.78 6.34 -54.68
C GLN A 10 -1.75 5.42 -53.94
N ARG A 11 -2.78 6.02 -53.34
CA ARG A 11 -3.99 5.35 -52.91
C ARG A 11 -4.89 5.00 -54.10
N PRO A 12 -5.53 3.84 -54.15
CA PRO A 12 -6.62 3.59 -55.08
C PRO A 12 -7.97 4.04 -54.50
N ALA A 13 -8.81 4.51 -55.42
CA ALA A 13 -10.10 5.13 -55.26
C ALA A 13 -11.23 4.17 -54.82
N ARG A 14 -12.23 4.76 -54.19
CA ARG A 14 -13.53 4.17 -53.88
C ARG A 14 -14.38 4.01 -55.14
N GLY A 15 -14.94 2.81 -55.33
CA GLY A 15 -16.05 2.58 -56.29
C GLY A 15 -17.38 2.36 -55.53
N PRO A 16 -18.51 2.84 -56.05
CA PRO A 16 -19.81 2.70 -55.40
C PRO A 16 -20.53 1.44 -55.90
N GLY A 17 -20.94 0.57 -54.96
CA GLY A 17 -21.74 -0.62 -55.24
C GLY A 17 -23.07 -0.60 -54.49
N ASN A 18 -24.06 -0.02 -55.11
CA ASN A 18 -25.47 -0.04 -54.70
C ASN A 18 -26.08 -1.38 -55.05
N ARG A 19 -26.46 -2.19 -54.08
CA ARG A 19 -27.36 -3.35 -54.29
C ARG A 19 -28.52 -3.29 -53.30
N ARG A 20 -29.66 -2.90 -53.84
CA ARG A 20 -31.00 -3.11 -53.26
C ARG A 20 -31.22 -4.60 -53.00
N SER A 21 -31.52 -4.96 -51.77
CA SER A 21 -32.05 -6.27 -51.41
C SER A 21 -33.52 -6.12 -51.07
N GLN A 22 -34.33 -6.95 -51.71
CA GLN A 22 -35.78 -7.03 -51.64
C GLN A 22 -36.26 -7.54 -50.25
N PRO A 23 -37.48 -7.19 -49.82
CA PRO A 23 -38.02 -7.71 -48.55
C PRO A 23 -38.57 -9.12 -48.73
N GLN A 24 -38.19 -10.05 -47.85
CA GLN A 24 -38.80 -11.36 -47.75
C GLN A 24 -40.00 -11.36 -46.79
N PRO A 25 -41.00 -12.24 -47.01
CA PRO A 25 -42.26 -12.24 -46.28
C PRO A 25 -42.10 -12.79 -44.83
N ARG A 26 -42.76 -12.13 -43.89
CA ARG A 26 -42.86 -12.46 -42.48
C ARG A 26 -43.70 -13.73 -42.29
N ASP A 27 -43.08 -14.82 -41.89
CA ASP A 27 -43.74 -15.98 -41.33
C ASP A 27 -44.30 -15.66 -39.94
N LYS A 28 -45.63 -15.76 -39.84
CA LYS A 28 -46.34 -15.68 -38.55
C LYS A 28 -46.21 -17.01 -37.83
N ARG A 29 -45.22 -17.13 -36.95
CA ARG A 29 -45.18 -18.23 -35.99
C ARG A 29 -45.75 -17.77 -34.65
N HIS A 30 -46.68 -18.58 -34.20
CA HIS A 30 -47.50 -18.48 -33.00
C HIS A 30 -46.72 -18.09 -31.74
N ASN A 31 -47.24 -17.11 -31.06
CA ASN A 31 -46.91 -16.65 -29.74
C ASN A 31 -47.45 -17.65 -28.70
N GLU A 32 -46.74 -18.71 -28.40
CA GLU A 32 -46.98 -19.48 -27.19
C GLU A 32 -46.35 -18.71 -26.02
N LYS A 33 -47.26 -18.09 -25.25
CA LYS A 33 -46.94 -17.47 -23.98
C LYS A 33 -46.46 -18.55 -23.00
N SER A 34 -45.16 -18.72 -22.89
CA SER A 34 -44.54 -19.43 -21.80
C SER A 34 -44.76 -18.66 -20.51
N THR A 35 -45.70 -19.15 -19.70
CA THR A 35 -45.94 -18.73 -18.31
C THR A 35 -44.84 -19.26 -17.41
N HIS A 36 -43.60 -18.73 -17.54
CA HIS A 36 -42.55 -18.87 -16.57
C HIS A 36 -42.35 -17.54 -15.83
N ARG A 37 -43.39 -17.13 -15.15
CA ARG A 37 -43.34 -16.01 -14.21
C ARG A 37 -43.68 -16.61 -12.84
N ASP A 38 -42.76 -16.36 -11.89
CA ASP A 38 -42.84 -16.66 -10.46
C ASP A 38 -42.01 -17.88 -9.97
N GLN A 39 -40.70 -17.85 -10.27
CA GLN A 39 -39.67 -18.37 -9.34
C GLN A 39 -38.72 -17.23 -9.00
N ARG A 40 -39.27 -16.11 -8.58
CA ARG A 40 -38.47 -15.02 -8.02
C ARG A 40 -38.57 -15.04 -6.51
N ASN A 41 -37.41 -15.21 -5.89
CA ASN A 41 -37.14 -14.76 -4.53
C ASN A 41 -37.82 -15.50 -3.37
N ASP A 42 -37.58 -16.77 -3.26
CA ASP A 42 -37.48 -17.33 -1.90
C ASP A 42 -35.97 -17.40 -1.51
N ARG A 43 -35.31 -16.25 -1.51
CA ARG A 43 -34.09 -16.07 -0.73
C ARG A 43 -34.56 -15.77 0.67
N GLY A 44 -34.60 -16.83 1.49
CA GLY A 44 -34.79 -16.70 2.94
C GLY A 44 -33.93 -15.58 3.53
N PRO A 45 -34.18 -15.13 4.77
CA PRO A 45 -33.42 -14.06 5.41
C PRO A 45 -31.92 -14.34 5.22
N ARG A 46 -31.23 -13.43 4.54
CA ARG A 46 -29.77 -13.54 4.44
C ARG A 46 -29.26 -13.52 5.87
N GLU A 47 -28.72 -14.64 6.32
CA GLU A 47 -27.93 -14.64 7.54
C GLU A 47 -26.94 -13.47 7.44
N PRO A 48 -26.79 -12.69 8.52
CA PRO A 48 -25.82 -11.61 8.53
C PRO A 48 -24.46 -12.23 8.13
N SER A 49 -24.00 -11.86 6.93
CA SER A 49 -22.73 -12.36 6.44
C SER A 49 -21.67 -12.01 7.48
N GLN A 50 -21.03 -13.03 8.05
CA GLN A 50 -19.93 -12.84 9.00
C GLN A 50 -18.96 -11.80 8.43
N PRO A 51 -18.48 -10.85 9.25
CA PRO A 51 -17.59 -9.82 8.78
C PRO A 51 -16.41 -10.47 8.05
N ARG A 52 -16.26 -10.16 6.77
CA ARG A 52 -15.15 -10.65 5.98
C ARG A 52 -13.88 -10.00 6.52
N GLY A 53 -13.00 -10.77 7.15
CA GLY A 53 -11.74 -10.28 7.70
C GLY A 53 -11.35 -11.01 8.99
N PRO A 54 -10.17 -10.74 9.56
CA PRO A 54 -9.72 -11.34 10.79
C PRO A 54 -10.67 -11.03 11.95
N ARG A 55 -10.75 -11.99 12.88
CA ARG A 55 -11.54 -11.78 14.12
C ARG A 55 -10.75 -10.85 15.03
N ILE A 56 -11.34 -9.72 15.36
CA ILE A 56 -10.79 -8.77 16.33
C ILE A 56 -10.89 -9.37 17.73
N PRO A 57 -9.82 -9.30 18.54
CA PRO A 57 -9.85 -9.75 19.95
C PRO A 57 -10.91 -9.03 20.77
N ASP A 58 -11.42 -9.68 21.81
CA ASP A 58 -12.36 -9.08 22.74
C ASP A 58 -11.64 -8.00 23.57
N GLY A 59 -12.30 -6.88 23.83
CA GLY A 59 -11.76 -5.79 24.65
C GLY A 59 -10.99 -4.70 23.87
N VAL A 60 -10.77 -4.87 22.56
CA VAL A 60 -10.16 -3.85 21.71
C VAL A 60 -11.04 -2.61 21.62
N ASP A 61 -10.52 -1.44 21.99
CA ASP A 61 -11.21 -0.14 21.92
C ASP A 61 -10.47 0.82 20.96
N PRO A 62 -11.11 1.34 19.91
CA PRO A 62 -10.51 2.35 19.03
C PRO A 62 -10.04 3.64 19.74
N ALA A 63 -10.54 3.89 20.96
CA ALA A 63 -10.12 5.05 21.77
C ALA A 63 -8.66 4.94 22.28
N GLU A 64 -8.05 3.77 22.20
CA GLU A 64 -6.64 3.55 22.55
C GLU A 64 -5.68 4.13 21.51
N LEU A 65 -6.15 4.39 20.28
CA LEU A 65 -5.34 4.97 19.22
C LEU A 65 -4.90 6.40 19.55
N ASP A 66 -3.73 6.78 19.03
CA ASP A 66 -3.28 8.18 19.09
C ASP A 66 -4.36 9.14 18.56
N PRO A 67 -4.58 10.29 19.23
CA PRO A 67 -5.58 11.28 18.81
C PRO A 67 -5.42 11.75 17.35
N SER A 68 -4.21 11.77 16.82
CA SER A 68 -3.96 12.11 15.41
C SER A 68 -4.54 11.07 14.46
N VAL A 69 -4.37 9.77 14.77
CA VAL A 69 -4.94 8.66 14.01
C VAL A 69 -6.45 8.69 14.07
N ILE A 70 -7.03 8.87 15.27
CA ILE A 70 -8.49 9.01 15.45
C ILE A 70 -9.03 10.15 14.57
N ASN A 71 -8.32 11.28 14.51
CA ASN A 71 -8.73 12.41 13.70
C ASN A 71 -8.68 12.10 12.18
N GLU A 72 -7.67 11.40 11.71
CA GLU A 72 -7.61 10.94 10.30
C GLU A 72 -8.77 10.00 9.96
N LEU A 73 -9.13 9.10 10.87
CA LEU A 73 -10.23 8.15 10.68
C LEU A 73 -11.61 8.82 10.62
N ARG A 74 -11.77 10.06 11.11
CA ARG A 74 -13.05 10.83 11.01
C ARG A 74 -13.47 11.10 9.56
N THR A 75 -12.58 10.95 8.60
CA THR A 75 -12.92 11.04 7.17
C THR A 75 -13.74 9.84 6.66
N LEU A 76 -13.83 8.77 7.44
CA LEU A 76 -14.57 7.54 7.12
C LEU A 76 -16.00 7.58 7.70
N PRO A 77 -16.96 6.85 7.09
CA PRO A 77 -18.24 6.56 7.72
C PRO A 77 -18.05 5.90 9.10
N GLU A 78 -18.99 6.13 10.01
CA GLU A 78 -18.86 5.75 11.43
C GLU A 78 -18.60 4.25 11.63
N ASP A 79 -19.41 3.39 11.02
CA ASP A 79 -19.29 1.93 11.07
C ASP A 79 -17.93 1.43 10.53
N MET A 80 -17.43 2.08 9.50
CA MET A 80 -16.11 1.78 8.92
C MET A 80 -14.98 2.28 9.80
N ARG A 81 -15.12 3.48 10.39
CA ARG A 81 -14.16 4.09 11.31
C ARG A 81 -13.89 3.20 12.50
N ASP A 82 -14.97 2.76 13.18
CA ASP A 82 -14.86 1.92 14.36
C ASP A 82 -14.19 0.59 14.04
N ARG A 83 -14.59 -0.04 12.93
CA ARG A 83 -13.96 -1.29 12.50
C ARG A 83 -12.49 -1.11 12.14
N VAL A 84 -12.12 -0.05 11.42
CA VAL A 84 -10.71 0.24 11.06
C VAL A 84 -9.92 0.56 12.32
N GLY A 85 -10.48 1.34 13.23
CA GLY A 85 -9.86 1.65 14.52
C GLY A 85 -9.54 0.38 15.31
N CYS A 86 -10.54 -0.50 15.49
CA CYS A 86 -10.31 -1.78 16.17
C CYS A 86 -9.24 -2.65 15.47
N LEU A 87 -9.17 -2.64 14.13
CA LEU A 87 -8.14 -3.40 13.41
C LEU A 87 -6.74 -2.83 13.64
N LEU A 88 -6.60 -1.51 13.78
CA LEU A 88 -5.31 -0.88 14.08
C LEU A 88 -4.86 -1.19 15.50
N VAL A 89 -5.74 -1.06 16.50
CA VAL A 89 -5.42 -1.43 17.90
C VAL A 89 -5.07 -2.92 18.00
N ALA A 90 -5.85 -3.78 17.37
CA ALA A 90 -5.55 -5.22 17.35
C ALA A 90 -4.18 -5.52 16.72
N ALA A 91 -3.77 -4.74 15.73
CA ALA A 91 -2.44 -4.86 15.12
C ALA A 91 -1.34 -4.39 16.06
N GLU A 92 -1.55 -3.32 16.83
CA GLU A 92 -0.62 -2.85 17.86
C GLU A 92 -0.43 -3.90 18.95
N TRP A 93 -1.51 -4.44 19.51
CA TRP A 93 -1.46 -5.51 20.51
C TRP A 93 -0.70 -6.74 19.99
N ALA A 94 -0.99 -7.17 18.75
CA ALA A 94 -0.28 -8.29 18.16
C ALA A 94 1.22 -8.01 17.95
N LEU A 95 1.62 -6.76 17.66
CA LEU A 95 3.05 -6.39 17.59
C LEU A 95 3.72 -6.36 18.96
N GLU A 96 3.02 -5.96 20.02
CA GLU A 96 3.50 -6.01 21.41
C GLU A 96 3.72 -7.45 21.89
N ASP A 97 2.86 -8.37 21.45
CA ASP A 97 2.96 -9.80 21.72
C ASP A 97 3.92 -10.56 20.78
N ASP A 98 4.69 -9.86 19.93
CA ASP A 98 5.58 -10.43 18.92
C ASP A 98 4.88 -11.29 17.85
N GLU A 99 3.56 -11.14 17.69
CA GLU A 99 2.73 -11.84 16.70
C GLU A 99 2.67 -11.07 15.36
N ALA A 100 3.81 -10.90 14.72
CA ALA A 100 3.93 -10.07 13.53
C ALA A 100 3.00 -10.49 12.36
N GLU A 101 2.74 -11.80 12.19
CA GLU A 101 1.84 -12.30 11.14
C GLU A 101 0.38 -11.92 11.42
N SER A 102 -0.08 -12.06 12.67
CA SER A 102 -1.43 -11.63 13.09
C SER A 102 -1.60 -10.13 12.87
N ALA A 103 -0.62 -9.32 13.27
CA ALA A 103 -0.61 -7.88 13.05
C ALA A 103 -0.73 -7.52 11.56
N LEU A 104 -0.04 -8.25 10.69
CA LEU A 104 -0.11 -8.03 9.25
C LEU A 104 -1.50 -8.34 8.68
N GLU A 105 -2.18 -9.37 9.16
CA GLU A 105 -3.54 -9.70 8.73
C GLU A 105 -4.52 -8.58 9.11
N PHE A 106 -4.43 -8.04 10.34
CA PHE A 106 -5.25 -6.91 10.78
C PHE A 106 -5.03 -5.68 9.91
N THR A 107 -3.78 -5.28 9.71
CA THR A 107 -3.47 -4.08 8.91
C THR A 107 -3.77 -4.25 7.43
N LYS A 108 -3.67 -5.46 6.88
CA LYS A 108 -4.09 -5.78 5.51
C LYS A 108 -5.58 -5.55 5.31
N GLU A 109 -6.40 -5.97 6.28
CA GLU A 109 -7.84 -5.73 6.25
C GLU A 109 -8.16 -4.24 6.44
N ALA A 110 -7.50 -3.55 7.38
CA ALA A 110 -7.64 -2.11 7.57
C ALA A 110 -7.32 -1.34 6.27
N LYS A 111 -6.24 -1.70 5.58
CA LYS A 111 -5.87 -1.11 4.29
C LYS A 111 -6.89 -1.41 3.19
N ARG A 112 -7.49 -2.59 3.17
CA ARG A 112 -8.56 -2.93 2.22
C ARG A 112 -9.76 -2.00 2.40
N LEU A 113 -10.09 -1.66 3.64
CA LEU A 113 -11.21 -0.80 3.99
C LEU A 113 -10.88 0.69 3.79
N ALA A 114 -9.72 1.13 4.24
CA ALA A 114 -9.36 2.53 4.39
C ALA A 114 -7.96 2.88 3.83
N GLY A 115 -7.53 2.27 2.73
CA GLY A 115 -6.21 2.48 2.14
C GLY A 115 -5.92 3.88 1.58
N ARG A 116 -6.83 4.85 1.79
CA ARG A 116 -6.61 6.28 1.52
C ARG A 116 -6.27 7.09 2.77
N VAL A 117 -6.27 6.46 3.94
CA VAL A 117 -5.88 7.07 5.21
C VAL A 117 -4.39 6.82 5.41
N ALA A 118 -3.63 7.85 5.77
CA ALA A 118 -2.17 7.75 5.85
C ALA A 118 -1.73 6.83 6.99
N SER A 119 -2.31 6.97 8.18
CA SER A 119 -2.02 6.12 9.34
C SER A 119 -2.30 4.63 9.09
N VAL A 120 -3.33 4.30 8.29
CA VAL A 120 -3.60 2.92 7.89
C VAL A 120 -2.49 2.33 7.01
N ARG A 121 -1.93 3.15 6.10
CA ARG A 121 -0.79 2.72 5.28
C ARG A 121 0.49 2.62 6.09
N GLU A 122 0.68 3.51 7.03
CA GLU A 122 1.79 3.50 7.98
C GLU A 122 1.78 2.19 8.77
N ALA A 123 0.68 1.86 9.43
CA ALA A 123 0.52 0.62 10.19
C ALA A 123 0.79 -0.62 9.30
N HIS A 124 0.27 -0.63 8.05
CA HIS A 124 0.53 -1.74 7.13
C HIS A 124 2.00 -1.77 6.66
N GLY A 125 2.66 -0.64 6.53
CA GLY A 125 4.10 -0.54 6.25
C GLY A 125 4.93 -1.13 7.39
N ILE A 126 4.64 -0.76 8.63
CA ILE A 126 5.32 -1.26 9.84
C ILE A 126 5.14 -2.77 9.99
N THR A 127 3.91 -3.27 9.89
CA THR A 127 3.66 -4.72 10.00
C THR A 127 4.28 -5.51 8.85
N SER A 128 4.30 -4.97 7.64
CA SER A 128 5.01 -5.58 6.51
C SER A 128 6.52 -5.64 6.77
N TYR A 129 7.11 -4.58 7.31
CA TYR A 129 8.51 -4.53 7.68
C TYR A 129 8.87 -5.57 8.76
N ARG A 130 8.06 -5.66 9.83
CA ARG A 130 8.22 -6.65 10.90
C ARG A 130 8.14 -8.10 10.38
N ASN A 131 7.42 -8.32 9.29
CA ASN A 131 7.33 -9.61 8.58
C ASN A 131 8.38 -9.80 7.48
N ALA A 132 9.43 -8.99 7.43
CA ALA A 132 10.46 -8.99 6.40
C ALA A 132 9.91 -8.85 4.95
N ARG A 133 8.67 -8.35 4.79
CA ARG A 133 8.07 -8.03 3.49
C ARG A 133 8.53 -6.66 3.01
N TYR A 134 9.84 -6.51 2.83
CA TYR A 134 10.47 -5.22 2.57
C TYR A 134 9.97 -4.51 1.32
N ALA A 135 9.57 -5.24 0.27
CA ALA A 135 9.01 -4.63 -0.94
C ALA A 135 7.65 -3.98 -0.68
N ASP A 136 6.80 -4.64 0.10
CA ASP A 136 5.47 -4.13 0.48
C ASP A 136 5.63 -2.92 1.43
N ALA A 137 6.46 -3.05 2.47
CA ALA A 137 6.76 -1.98 3.40
C ALA A 137 7.28 -0.72 2.68
N LEU A 138 8.24 -0.88 1.77
CA LEU A 138 8.80 0.20 0.96
C LEU A 138 7.72 0.92 0.13
N SER A 139 6.79 0.17 -0.44
CA SER A 139 5.66 0.74 -1.19
C SER A 139 4.76 1.59 -0.30
N GLU A 140 4.47 1.12 0.91
CA GLU A 140 3.58 1.82 1.85
C GLU A 140 4.25 3.08 2.42
N PHE A 141 5.49 3.02 2.89
CA PHE A 141 6.19 4.21 3.40
C PHE A 141 6.36 5.29 2.33
N ARG A 142 6.62 4.91 1.08
CA ARG A 142 6.63 5.85 -0.04
C ARG A 142 5.24 6.44 -0.32
N ALA A 143 4.17 5.68 -0.08
CA ALA A 143 2.81 6.19 -0.21
C ALA A 143 2.47 7.18 0.92
N VAL A 144 2.82 6.87 2.17
CA VAL A 144 2.67 7.77 3.33
C VAL A 144 3.37 9.09 3.05
N ARG A 145 4.64 9.06 2.66
CA ARG A 145 5.41 10.27 2.32
C ARG A 145 4.73 11.13 1.25
N ARG A 146 4.15 10.50 0.20
CA ARG A 146 3.43 11.24 -0.85
C ARG A 146 2.13 11.87 -0.34
N MET A 147 1.51 11.29 0.68
CA MET A 147 0.22 11.75 1.23
C MET A 147 0.41 12.86 2.26
N THR A 148 1.43 12.75 3.09
CA THR A 148 1.65 13.61 4.26
C THR A 148 2.78 14.62 4.05
N GLY A 149 3.73 14.33 3.18
CA GLY A 149 5.00 15.06 3.08
C GLY A 149 5.98 14.75 4.22
N ASP A 150 5.63 13.81 5.11
CA ASP A 150 6.47 13.43 6.24
C ASP A 150 7.65 12.55 5.78
N ASP A 151 8.83 12.90 6.25
CA ASP A 151 10.09 12.24 5.97
C ASP A 151 10.57 11.34 7.13
N SER A 152 9.80 11.20 8.21
CA SER A 152 10.18 10.41 9.40
C SER A 152 10.48 8.94 9.07
N PHE A 153 9.83 8.38 8.06
CA PHE A 153 10.02 7.00 7.62
C PHE A 153 11.20 6.79 6.64
N ILE A 154 11.98 7.83 6.34
CA ILE A 154 13.16 7.67 5.45
C ILE A 154 14.16 6.62 5.94
N PRO A 155 14.48 6.50 7.23
CA PRO A 155 15.35 5.41 7.72
C PRO A 155 14.75 4.02 7.43
N MET A 156 13.47 3.82 7.65
CA MET A 156 12.80 2.54 7.36
C MET A 156 12.76 2.24 5.85
N VAL A 157 12.58 3.28 5.01
CA VAL A 157 12.69 3.15 3.54
C VAL A 157 14.09 2.67 3.15
N ALA A 158 15.13 3.25 3.75
CA ALA A 158 16.51 2.83 3.51
C ALA A 158 16.75 1.40 4.01
N ASP A 159 16.23 1.03 5.17
CA ASP A 159 16.39 -0.30 5.71
C ASP A 159 15.64 -1.36 4.88
N CYS A 160 14.48 -1.03 4.33
CA CYS A 160 13.81 -1.88 3.35
C CYS A 160 14.66 -2.13 2.10
N GLU A 161 15.39 -1.10 1.59
CA GLU A 161 16.31 -1.30 0.46
C GLU A 161 17.47 -2.22 0.84
N ARG A 162 17.98 -2.15 2.09
CA ARG A 162 18.96 -3.11 2.61
C ARG A 162 18.41 -4.53 2.64
N GLY A 163 17.21 -4.70 3.22
CA GLY A 163 16.55 -6.00 3.30
C GLY A 163 16.26 -6.62 1.94
N LEU A 164 16.18 -5.80 0.89
CA LEU A 164 16.10 -6.24 -0.51
C LEU A 164 17.46 -6.49 -1.17
N GLY A 165 18.57 -6.46 -0.40
CA GLY A 165 19.93 -6.66 -0.91
C GLY A 165 20.46 -5.50 -1.76
N ARG A 166 20.04 -4.27 -1.46
CA ARG A 166 20.40 -3.07 -2.23
C ARG A 166 21.04 -2.00 -1.33
N PRO A 167 22.18 -2.28 -0.68
CA PRO A 167 22.78 -1.38 0.30
C PRO A 167 23.18 -0.02 -0.29
N GLU A 168 23.60 0.04 -1.55
CA GLU A 168 23.93 1.31 -2.21
C GLU A 168 22.70 2.21 -2.34
N ARG A 169 21.52 1.64 -2.65
CA ARG A 169 20.26 2.39 -2.70
C ARG A 169 19.85 2.89 -1.33
N ALA A 170 20.09 2.11 -0.27
CA ALA A 170 19.85 2.54 1.10
C ALA A 170 20.71 3.79 1.43
N LEU A 171 21.97 3.79 1.06
CA LEU A 171 22.85 4.94 1.23
C LEU A 171 22.39 6.15 0.40
N ASP A 172 21.92 5.95 -0.82
CA ASP A 172 21.35 7.02 -1.66
C ASP A 172 20.10 7.63 -1.05
N VAL A 173 19.21 6.82 -0.46
CA VAL A 173 18.01 7.28 0.24
C VAL A 173 18.36 8.18 1.42
N LEU A 174 19.40 7.84 2.18
CA LEU A 174 19.86 8.60 3.34
C LEU A 174 20.70 9.83 2.97
N LYS A 175 21.16 9.91 1.72
CA LYS A 175 21.99 11.02 1.26
C LYS A 175 21.24 12.34 1.33
N GLY A 176 21.79 13.28 2.11
CA GLY A 176 21.18 14.60 2.28
C GLY A 176 19.97 14.63 3.23
N PHE A 177 19.55 13.51 3.78
CA PHE A 177 18.51 13.47 4.80
C PHE A 177 19.00 14.17 6.09
N ARG A 178 18.20 15.12 6.59
CA ARG A 178 18.53 15.96 7.74
C ARG A 178 17.31 16.11 8.63
N PRO A 179 16.93 15.06 9.38
CA PRO A 179 15.79 15.13 10.27
C PRO A 179 16.03 16.09 11.42
N SER A 180 14.98 16.77 11.84
CA SER A 180 14.99 17.61 13.06
C SER A 180 14.87 16.77 14.32
N ASP A 181 14.18 15.62 14.23
CA ASP A 181 14.02 14.70 15.35
C ASP A 181 15.33 13.94 15.60
N PRO A 182 15.87 14.01 16.81
CA PRO A 182 17.08 13.29 17.19
C PRO A 182 16.98 11.79 17.12
N ALA A 183 15.83 11.21 17.44
CA ALA A 183 15.61 9.76 17.40
C ALA A 183 15.65 9.28 15.94
N VAL A 184 14.97 9.95 15.03
CA VAL A 184 15.01 9.66 13.60
C VAL A 184 16.43 9.83 13.02
N LYS A 185 17.17 10.80 13.54
CA LYS A 185 18.58 10.99 13.14
C LYS A 185 19.47 9.82 13.56
N ILE A 186 19.32 9.32 14.79
CA ILE A 186 20.07 8.18 15.29
C ILE A 186 19.73 6.94 14.46
N GLU A 187 18.45 6.70 14.21
CA GLU A 187 17.98 5.59 13.39
C GLU A 187 18.59 5.64 11.98
N ALA A 188 18.59 6.81 11.33
CA ALA A 188 19.22 7.00 10.03
C ALA A 188 20.71 6.68 10.04
N ILE A 189 21.44 7.01 11.12
CA ILE A 189 22.86 6.69 11.26
C ILE A 189 23.06 5.18 11.41
N ILE A 190 22.23 4.51 12.23
CA ILE A 190 22.29 3.06 12.43
C ILE A 190 22.03 2.31 11.13
N VAL A 191 20.98 2.68 10.41
CA VAL A 191 20.65 2.09 9.11
C VAL A 191 21.76 2.35 8.09
N GLY A 192 22.30 3.57 8.06
CA GLY A 192 23.41 3.93 7.19
C GLY A 192 24.68 3.14 7.49
N ALA A 193 24.98 2.88 8.77
CA ALA A 193 26.07 2.02 9.18
C ALA A 193 25.87 0.58 8.71
N GLY A 194 24.65 0.04 8.90
CA GLY A 194 24.28 -1.27 8.39
C GLY A 194 24.46 -1.39 6.89
N ALA A 195 23.97 -0.39 6.13
CA ALA A 195 24.12 -0.36 4.67
C ALA A 195 25.58 -0.33 4.22
N ARG A 196 26.46 0.38 4.95
CA ARG A 196 27.91 0.37 4.67
C ARG A 196 28.54 -0.99 4.97
N GLY A 197 28.12 -1.64 6.08
CA GLY A 197 28.55 -2.99 6.41
C GLY A 197 28.18 -3.99 5.31
N ASP A 198 26.93 -3.94 4.84
CA ASP A 198 26.42 -4.80 3.77
C ASP A 198 27.16 -4.55 2.43
N ALA A 199 27.61 -3.31 2.20
CA ALA A 199 28.44 -2.93 1.05
C ALA A 199 29.95 -3.21 1.25
N GLY A 200 30.36 -3.91 2.33
CA GLY A 200 31.77 -4.22 2.63
C GLY A 200 32.60 -3.04 3.17
N GLN A 201 31.97 -1.91 3.48
CA GLN A 201 32.64 -0.69 3.98
C GLN A 201 32.74 -0.70 5.52
N HIS A 202 33.27 -1.76 6.12
CA HIS A 202 33.22 -2.01 7.56
C HIS A 202 33.85 -0.92 8.43
N ALA A 203 34.99 -0.33 8.00
CA ALA A 203 35.63 0.76 8.74
C ALA A 203 34.74 2.01 8.82
N ALA A 204 34.07 2.36 7.72
CA ALA A 204 33.12 3.48 7.68
C ALA A 204 31.85 3.20 8.50
N ALA A 205 31.36 1.97 8.46
CA ALA A 205 30.23 1.54 9.29
C ALA A 205 30.52 1.70 10.78
N LEU A 206 31.71 1.26 11.22
CA LEU A 206 32.16 1.37 12.61
C LEU A 206 32.22 2.82 13.11
N VAL A 207 32.80 3.72 12.29
CA VAL A 207 32.83 5.16 12.62
C VAL A 207 31.44 5.75 12.81
N MET A 208 30.48 5.37 11.95
CA MET A 208 29.09 5.83 12.08
C MET A 208 28.44 5.34 13.36
N LEU A 209 28.65 4.08 13.75
CA LEU A 209 28.09 3.53 14.99
C LEU A 209 28.67 4.22 16.23
N VAL A 210 29.98 4.47 16.27
CA VAL A 210 30.63 5.24 17.35
C VAL A 210 30.01 6.64 17.45
N PHE A 211 29.75 7.28 16.33
CA PHE A 211 29.12 8.60 16.30
C PHE A 211 27.65 8.55 16.80
N ALA A 212 26.89 7.52 16.43
CA ALA A 212 25.51 7.32 16.92
C ALA A 212 25.50 7.14 18.45
N MET A 213 26.41 6.32 18.99
CA MET A 213 26.52 6.11 20.45
C MET A 213 26.87 7.42 21.18
N ALA A 214 27.85 8.17 20.68
CA ALA A 214 28.22 9.46 21.28
C ALA A 214 27.06 10.45 21.29
N THR A 215 26.27 10.48 20.22
CA THR A 215 25.09 11.35 20.10
C THR A 215 23.98 10.92 21.08
N SER A 216 23.74 9.63 21.23
CA SER A 216 22.74 9.10 22.17
C SER A 216 23.07 9.42 23.61
N VAL A 217 24.33 9.28 24.02
CA VAL A 217 24.78 9.61 25.38
C VAL A 217 24.62 11.11 25.68
N LEU A 218 24.92 11.97 24.70
CA LEU A 218 24.79 13.44 24.88
C LEU A 218 23.33 13.89 25.02
N MET A 219 22.37 13.13 24.46
CA MET A 219 20.95 13.43 24.56
C MET A 219 20.28 12.91 25.83
N ALA A 220 20.92 11.98 26.53
CA ALA A 220 20.43 11.42 27.79
C ALA A 220 20.80 12.26 29.03
N GLN A 221 21.54 13.34 28.84
CA GLN A 221 21.94 14.31 29.90
C GLN A 221 21.05 15.55 29.85
#